data_db3052482ac4e91d04d05155320a6096
#
_entry.id   db3052482ac4e91d04d05155320a6096
#
_cell.length_a   1.000
_cell.length_b   1.000
_cell.length_c   1.000
_cell.angle_alpha   90.00
_cell.angle_beta   90.00
_cell.angle_gamma   90.00
#
_symmetry.space_group_name_H-M   'P 1'
#
loop_
_entity.id
_entity.type
_entity.pdbx_description
1 polymer ?
#
loop_
_entity_poly.entity_id
_entity_poly.type
_entity_poly.pdbx_seq_one_letter_code
_entity_poly.pdbx_strand_id
1 'polypeptide(L)'
;MKKRADGRYRKVITDPRTGKRVYFYGTTEREINRKIMAYTAKIENGQTFAEAADQWWSDKLETITAGTKRGYSAAYQRAVEEFGDIYCKDIKPRDISVYLNKLSKQGYTTKSIKNDKLVLNLIFNTCVLNGEIQYNPCISVPVPKGKSSTPRTSASERDEDIIKRTSDLWLFPYLALMTGMRKGECLALQWGDIDFNANLIHVSKSVEHLGSRAHIKDTKTEKGHRSIVLLPQLRETLEKHPRKFKTDFILSEDDGKTALSAKQFNRLMKSYKEQTGIECTAHQLRHSFATLCFEAGLPDKVVQHMIGHANIQTTKDIYTDLRIGMFEKAAETLTEYIGAKTR
;
A
#
# COMPACT_ATOMS: atom_id res chain seq x y z
N MET A 1 55.24 -15.94 5.38
CA MET A 1 54.44 -16.80 4.45
C MET A 1 55.24 -17.09 3.19
N LYS A 2 55.15 -18.30 2.59
CA LYS A 2 55.76 -18.55 1.29
C LYS A 2 54.91 -17.99 0.16
N LYS A 3 55.54 -17.27 -0.78
CA LYS A 3 54.92 -16.74 -1.99
C LYS A 3 54.74 -17.87 -2.99
N ARG A 4 53.60 -17.97 -3.64
CA ARG A 4 53.29 -18.97 -4.67
C ARG A 4 53.92 -18.58 -6.00
N ALA A 5 53.94 -19.52 -6.94
CA ALA A 5 54.43 -19.27 -8.29
C ALA A 5 53.64 -18.17 -9.04
N ASP A 6 52.35 -17.98 -8.68
CA ASP A 6 51.47 -16.92 -9.20
C ASP A 6 51.70 -15.54 -8.55
N GLY A 7 52.73 -15.40 -7.73
CA GLY A 7 53.07 -14.13 -7.06
C GLY A 7 52.24 -13.78 -5.83
N ARG A 8 51.25 -14.60 -5.47
CA ARG A 8 50.36 -14.36 -4.33
C ARG A 8 50.83 -15.16 -3.09
N TYR A 9 50.47 -14.60 -1.92
CA TYR A 9 50.59 -15.32 -0.65
C TYR A 9 49.32 -16.12 -0.38
N ARG A 10 49.43 -17.19 0.38
CA ARG A 10 48.32 -18.04 0.84
C ARG A 10 48.41 -18.29 2.34
N LYS A 11 47.31 -18.14 3.05
CA LYS A 11 47.14 -18.59 4.43
C LYS A 11 45.87 -19.44 4.55
N VAL A 12 45.90 -20.42 5.44
CA VAL A 12 44.82 -21.36 5.68
C VAL A 12 44.42 -21.23 7.14
N ILE A 13 43.13 -21.13 7.42
CA ILE A 13 42.61 -21.28 8.77
C ILE A 13 41.49 -22.34 8.77
N THR A 14 41.24 -22.96 9.91
CA THR A 14 40.12 -23.88 10.07
C THR A 14 38.95 -23.10 10.63
N ASP A 15 37.81 -23.14 9.96
CA ASP A 15 36.57 -22.54 10.46
C ASP A 15 36.10 -23.31 11.70
N PRO A 16 36.04 -22.72 12.89
CA PRO A 16 35.69 -23.41 14.12
C PRO A 16 34.24 -23.91 14.16
N ARG A 17 33.33 -23.37 13.32
CA ARG A 17 31.93 -23.78 13.26
C ARG A 17 31.71 -25.02 12.39
N THR A 18 32.49 -25.14 11.30
CA THR A 18 32.28 -26.20 10.29
C THR A 18 33.40 -27.21 10.25
N GLY A 19 34.54 -26.96 10.91
CA GLY A 19 35.77 -27.77 10.85
C GLY A 19 36.45 -27.73 9.48
N LYS A 20 35.94 -26.97 8.52
CA LYS A 20 36.48 -26.91 7.15
C LYS A 20 37.68 -25.96 7.05
N ARG A 21 38.63 -26.28 6.16
CA ARG A 21 39.75 -25.39 5.85
C ARG A 21 39.32 -24.28 4.89
N VAL A 22 39.59 -23.03 5.28
CA VAL A 22 39.30 -21.83 4.47
C VAL A 22 40.64 -21.22 4.03
N TYR A 23 40.74 -20.93 2.74
CA TYR A 23 41.99 -20.47 2.10
C TYR A 23 41.88 -18.98 1.78
N PHE A 24 42.86 -18.18 2.24
CA PHE A 24 42.98 -16.77 1.96
C PHE A 24 44.12 -16.47 1.03
N TYR A 25 43.90 -15.65 0.02
CA TYR A 25 44.88 -15.25 -0.98
C TYR A 25 45.00 -13.74 -1.02
N GLY A 26 46.21 -13.22 -1.23
CA GLY A 26 46.46 -11.79 -1.35
C GLY A 26 47.85 -11.52 -1.96
N THR A 27 48.02 -10.32 -2.46
CA THR A 27 49.29 -9.84 -3.03
C THR A 27 50.30 -9.44 -1.96
N THR A 28 49.77 -9.10 -0.76
CA THR A 28 50.57 -8.76 0.43
C THR A 28 50.10 -9.55 1.66
N GLU A 29 51.01 -9.73 2.62
CA GLU A 29 50.64 -10.32 3.92
C GLU A 29 49.61 -9.47 4.68
N ARG A 30 49.70 -8.15 4.56
CA ARG A 30 48.76 -7.22 5.18
C ARG A 30 47.35 -7.42 4.62
N GLU A 31 47.21 -7.64 3.34
CA GLU A 31 45.92 -7.94 2.69
C GLU A 31 45.32 -9.25 3.22
N ILE A 32 46.13 -10.32 3.30
CA ILE A 32 45.66 -11.59 3.83
C ILE A 32 45.23 -11.47 5.29
N ASN A 33 46.06 -10.85 6.12
CA ASN A 33 45.74 -10.67 7.53
C ASN A 33 44.42 -9.85 7.72
N ARG A 34 44.20 -8.82 6.90
CA ARG A 34 42.93 -8.06 6.90
C ARG A 34 41.74 -8.98 6.54
N LYS A 35 41.89 -9.82 5.50
CA LYS A 35 40.85 -10.80 5.09
C LYS A 35 40.57 -11.83 6.19
N ILE A 36 41.59 -12.31 6.86
CA ILE A 36 41.46 -13.25 7.96
C ILE A 36 40.79 -12.59 9.16
N MET A 37 41.21 -11.38 9.53
CA MET A 37 40.59 -10.64 10.64
C MET A 37 39.10 -10.41 10.37
N ALA A 38 38.72 -9.97 9.15
CA ALA A 38 37.33 -9.80 8.76
C ALA A 38 36.53 -11.13 8.83
N TYR A 39 37.14 -12.23 8.35
CA TYR A 39 36.51 -13.55 8.42
C TYR A 39 36.34 -14.05 9.86
N THR A 40 37.37 -13.90 10.71
CA THR A 40 37.30 -14.28 12.13
C THR A 40 36.26 -13.43 12.88
N ALA A 41 36.26 -12.11 12.64
CA ALA A 41 35.25 -11.23 13.20
C ALA A 41 33.81 -11.64 12.78
N LYS A 42 33.62 -12.07 11.54
CA LYS A 42 32.34 -12.60 11.07
C LYS A 42 31.93 -13.91 11.74
N ILE A 43 32.90 -14.78 12.01
CA ILE A 43 32.66 -16.03 12.77
C ILE A 43 32.27 -15.75 14.20
N GLU A 44 32.97 -14.84 14.87
CA GLU A 44 32.77 -14.50 16.28
C GLU A 44 31.54 -13.64 16.51
N ASN A 45 31.29 -12.72 15.60
CA ASN A 45 30.25 -11.69 15.78
C ASN A 45 28.99 -11.94 14.94
N GLY A 46 29.01 -12.84 13.96
CA GLY A 46 27.92 -13.07 13.03
C GLY A 46 27.87 -12.01 11.93
N GLN A 47 26.67 -11.81 11.38
CA GLN A 47 26.44 -10.80 10.34
C GLN A 47 26.17 -9.42 10.94
N THR A 48 26.57 -8.37 10.20
CA THR A 48 26.07 -7.02 10.46
C THR A 48 24.60 -6.91 10.07
N PHE A 49 23.93 -5.90 10.59
CA PHE A 49 22.54 -5.66 10.25
C PHE A 49 22.37 -5.36 8.75
N ALA A 50 23.30 -4.63 8.12
CA ALA A 50 23.26 -4.37 6.68
C ALA A 50 23.33 -5.66 5.87
N GLU A 51 24.26 -6.58 6.19
CA GLU A 51 24.37 -7.86 5.49
C GLU A 51 23.08 -8.68 5.60
N ALA A 52 22.48 -8.76 6.80
CA ALA A 52 21.25 -9.48 7.04
C ALA A 52 20.05 -8.82 6.33
N ALA A 53 19.99 -7.49 6.36
CA ALA A 53 18.93 -6.72 5.71
C ALA A 53 18.99 -6.87 4.18
N ASP A 54 20.18 -6.81 3.57
CA ASP A 54 20.38 -6.98 2.13
C ASP A 54 19.97 -8.38 1.66
N GLN A 55 20.34 -9.42 2.42
CA GLN A 55 19.92 -10.78 2.13
C GLN A 55 18.40 -10.91 2.20
N TRP A 56 17.80 -10.47 3.32
CA TRP A 56 16.33 -10.47 3.46
C TRP A 56 15.63 -9.70 2.34
N TRP A 57 16.17 -8.53 1.95
CA TRP A 57 15.60 -7.72 0.89
C TRP A 57 15.63 -8.43 -0.45
N SER A 58 16.77 -9.05 -0.80
CA SER A 58 16.93 -9.82 -2.04
C SER A 58 15.92 -10.96 -2.12
N ASP A 59 15.78 -11.76 -1.04
CA ASP A 59 14.84 -12.88 -0.97
C ASP A 59 13.39 -12.40 -1.07
N LYS A 60 13.07 -11.23 -0.44
CA LYS A 60 11.72 -10.65 -0.47
C LYS A 60 11.34 -10.11 -1.84
N LEU A 61 12.29 -9.54 -2.60
CA LEU A 61 12.00 -8.96 -3.92
C LEU A 61 11.34 -9.93 -4.89
N GLU A 62 11.63 -11.23 -4.77
CA GLU A 62 11.07 -12.29 -5.60
C GLU A 62 9.59 -12.60 -5.26
N THR A 63 9.17 -12.31 -4.04
CA THR A 63 7.88 -12.77 -3.49
C THR A 63 6.85 -11.66 -3.29
N ILE A 64 7.27 -10.38 -3.27
CA ILE A 64 6.37 -9.26 -2.95
C ILE A 64 5.94 -8.46 -4.18
N THR A 65 4.76 -7.85 -4.08
CA THR A 65 4.25 -6.95 -5.13
C THR A 65 5.03 -5.62 -5.16
N ALA A 66 5.03 -4.94 -6.30
CA ALA A 66 5.65 -3.63 -6.45
C ALA A 66 5.11 -2.58 -5.43
N GLY A 67 3.83 -2.68 -5.05
CA GLY A 67 3.22 -1.85 -4.01
C GLY A 67 3.83 -2.10 -2.63
N THR A 68 3.99 -3.37 -2.24
CA THR A 68 4.64 -3.77 -0.98
C THR A 68 6.11 -3.36 -0.98
N LYS A 69 6.83 -3.56 -2.09
CA LYS A 69 8.22 -3.10 -2.27
C LYS A 69 8.36 -1.62 -1.96
N ARG A 70 7.51 -0.77 -2.56
CA ARG A 70 7.51 0.68 -2.28
C ARG A 70 7.23 0.98 -0.81
N GLY A 71 6.29 0.25 -0.19
CA GLY A 71 5.95 0.43 1.22
C GLY A 71 7.11 0.10 2.15
N TYR A 72 7.89 -0.94 1.86
CA TYR A 72 8.99 -1.38 2.70
C TYR A 72 10.30 -0.63 2.44
N SER A 73 10.52 -0.13 1.22
CA SER A 73 11.79 0.47 0.78
C SER A 73 12.28 1.58 1.70
N ALA A 74 11.41 2.53 2.06
CA ALA A 74 11.80 3.65 2.93
C ALA A 74 12.13 3.20 4.37
N ALA A 75 11.39 2.22 4.91
CA ALA A 75 11.66 1.65 6.23
C ALA A 75 12.96 0.85 6.24
N TYR A 76 13.20 0.07 5.19
CA TYR A 76 14.45 -0.67 4.97
C TYR A 76 15.65 0.27 4.95
N GLN A 77 15.60 1.33 4.15
CA GLN A 77 16.70 2.31 4.05
C GLN A 77 17.02 2.96 5.39
N ARG A 78 16.01 3.42 6.13
CA ARG A 78 16.20 4.00 7.46
C ARG A 78 16.77 2.99 8.47
N ALA A 79 16.33 1.74 8.41
CA ALA A 79 16.84 0.69 9.29
C ALA A 79 18.32 0.38 9.00
N VAL A 80 18.71 0.33 7.73
CA VAL A 80 20.12 0.13 7.33
C VAL A 80 20.98 1.34 7.72
N GLU A 81 20.46 2.57 7.56
CA GLU A 81 21.16 3.78 7.99
C GLU A 81 21.41 3.83 9.51
N GLU A 82 20.45 3.35 10.31
CA GLU A 82 20.57 3.37 11.78
C GLU A 82 21.42 2.24 12.33
N PHE A 83 21.26 1.01 11.80
CA PHE A 83 21.82 -0.20 12.40
C PHE A 83 22.88 -0.91 11.54
N GLY A 84 23.12 -0.44 10.32
CA GLY A 84 23.86 -1.19 9.29
C GLY A 84 25.19 -1.77 9.73
N ASP A 85 26.00 -1.00 10.45
CA ASP A 85 27.33 -1.39 10.90
C ASP A 85 27.33 -2.21 12.20
N ILE A 86 26.18 -2.36 12.87
CA ILE A 86 26.06 -3.07 14.14
C ILE A 86 25.81 -4.57 13.86
N TYR A 87 26.47 -5.44 14.58
CA TYR A 87 26.20 -6.88 14.48
C TYR A 87 24.80 -7.21 15.00
N CYS A 88 24.05 -8.08 14.30
CA CYS A 88 22.67 -8.42 14.67
C CYS A 88 22.53 -8.90 16.13
N LYS A 89 23.52 -9.63 16.66
CA LYS A 89 23.54 -10.12 18.05
C LYS A 89 23.64 -9.02 19.10
N ASP A 90 24.18 -7.85 18.72
CA ASP A 90 24.45 -6.75 19.65
C ASP A 90 23.28 -5.76 19.72
N ILE A 91 22.36 -5.79 18.74
CA ILE A 91 21.15 -4.97 18.75
C ILE A 91 20.16 -5.51 19.77
N LYS A 92 19.83 -4.69 20.78
CA LYS A 92 18.96 -5.05 21.88
C LYS A 92 17.57 -4.38 21.74
N PRO A 93 16.55 -4.85 22.46
CA PRO A 93 15.22 -4.22 22.47
C PRO A 93 15.25 -2.71 22.80
N ARG A 94 16.21 -2.29 23.64
CA ARG A 94 16.40 -0.89 23.99
C ARG A 94 16.78 -0.05 22.74
N ASP A 95 17.65 -0.55 21.88
CA ASP A 95 18.11 0.16 20.70
C ASP A 95 16.97 0.35 19.70
N ILE A 96 16.15 -0.71 19.50
CA ILE A 96 14.91 -0.62 18.73
C ILE A 96 13.95 0.41 19.32
N SER A 97 13.78 0.42 20.65
CA SER A 97 12.92 1.40 21.33
C SER A 97 13.42 2.84 21.12
N VAL A 98 14.72 3.07 21.24
CA VAL A 98 15.35 4.38 21.00
C VAL A 98 15.13 4.83 19.57
N TYR A 99 15.36 3.96 18.59
CA TYR A 99 15.11 4.24 17.17
C TYR A 99 13.66 4.61 16.88
N LEU A 100 12.68 3.81 17.36
CA LEU A 100 11.27 4.11 17.12
C LEU A 100 10.84 5.43 17.77
N ASN A 101 11.37 5.74 18.97
CA ASN A 101 11.13 7.03 19.62
C ASN A 101 11.77 8.20 18.88
N LYS A 102 12.96 8.01 18.28
CA LYS A 102 13.61 8.99 17.39
C LYS A 102 12.70 9.33 16.21
N LEU A 103 12.12 8.32 15.55
CA LEU A 103 11.16 8.53 14.46
C LEU A 103 9.91 9.30 14.92
N SER A 104 9.38 9.00 16.11
CA SER A 104 8.25 9.73 16.67
C SER A 104 8.59 11.22 16.89
N LYS A 105 9.76 11.53 17.45
CA LYS A 105 10.25 12.91 17.66
C LYS A 105 10.50 13.65 16.35
N GLN A 106 10.90 12.93 15.29
CA GLN A 106 11.06 13.48 13.93
C GLN A 106 9.73 13.74 13.21
N GLY A 107 8.59 13.44 13.84
CA GLY A 107 7.26 13.72 13.31
C GLY A 107 6.71 12.68 12.36
N TYR A 108 7.27 11.47 12.33
CA TYR A 108 6.67 10.35 11.57
C TYR A 108 5.32 9.95 12.16
N THR A 109 4.39 9.54 11.29
CA THR A 109 3.08 9.05 11.74
C THR A 109 3.21 7.72 12.46
N THR A 110 2.29 7.42 13.38
CA THR A 110 2.22 6.11 14.06
C THR A 110 2.20 4.96 13.05
N LYS A 111 1.53 5.15 11.90
CA LYS A 111 1.50 4.15 10.81
C LYS A 111 2.87 3.93 10.19
N SER A 112 3.64 4.99 9.94
CA SER A 112 4.99 4.89 9.40
C SER A 112 5.90 4.15 10.40
N ILE A 113 5.85 4.52 11.70
CA ILE A 113 6.64 3.89 12.75
C ILE A 113 6.28 2.39 12.89
N LYS A 114 5.00 2.03 12.78
CA LYS A 114 4.55 0.62 12.74
C LYS A 114 5.17 -0.12 11.56
N ASN A 115 5.27 0.53 10.41
CA ASN A 115 5.88 -0.07 9.21
C ASN A 115 7.40 -0.27 9.38
N ASP A 116 8.10 0.68 9.99
CA ASP A 116 9.51 0.53 10.33
C ASP A 116 9.73 -0.64 11.28
N LYS A 117 8.95 -0.74 12.37
CA LYS A 117 8.99 -1.90 13.27
C LYS A 117 8.69 -3.21 12.54
N LEU A 118 7.74 -3.21 11.61
CA LEU A 118 7.40 -4.40 10.81
C LEU A 118 8.60 -4.89 9.99
N VAL A 119 9.27 -3.98 9.28
CA VAL A 119 10.45 -4.32 8.45
C VAL A 119 11.58 -4.84 9.33
N LEU A 120 11.92 -4.16 10.43
CA LEU A 120 12.89 -4.64 11.41
C LEU A 120 12.53 -6.04 11.93
N ASN A 121 11.27 -6.25 12.31
CA ASN A 121 10.79 -7.54 12.80
C ASN A 121 10.94 -8.66 11.77
N LEU A 122 10.71 -8.37 10.48
CA LEU A 122 10.88 -9.34 9.40
C LEU A 122 12.36 -9.70 9.19
N ILE A 123 13.25 -8.71 9.21
CA ILE A 123 14.71 -8.93 9.08
C ILE A 123 15.20 -9.77 10.25
N PHE A 124 14.92 -9.38 11.51
CA PHE A 124 15.37 -10.13 12.67
C PHE A 124 14.75 -11.54 12.79
N ASN A 125 13.52 -11.74 12.31
CA ASN A 125 12.95 -13.08 12.22
C ASN A 125 13.75 -13.97 11.26
N THR A 126 14.24 -13.44 10.16
CA THR A 126 15.14 -14.20 9.26
C THR A 126 16.44 -14.54 9.96
N CYS A 127 17.04 -13.61 10.71
CA CYS A 127 18.24 -13.88 11.50
C CYS A 127 18.02 -14.99 12.57
N VAL A 128 16.85 -15.02 13.21
CA VAL A 128 16.48 -16.10 14.15
C VAL A 128 16.33 -17.44 13.43
N LEU A 129 15.65 -17.46 12.29
CA LEU A 129 15.46 -18.68 11.48
C LEU A 129 16.78 -19.25 10.96
N ASN A 130 17.73 -18.38 10.64
CA ASN A 130 19.07 -18.75 10.21
C ASN A 130 20.01 -19.16 11.38
N GLY A 131 19.54 -19.05 12.62
CA GLY A 131 20.33 -19.36 13.82
C GLY A 131 21.40 -18.33 14.16
N GLU A 132 21.34 -17.12 13.60
CA GLU A 132 22.33 -16.05 13.82
C GLU A 132 22.15 -15.35 15.14
N ILE A 133 20.90 -15.24 15.60
CA ILE A 133 20.51 -14.71 16.91
C ILE A 133 19.50 -15.64 17.58
N GLN A 134 19.47 -15.65 18.89
CA GLN A 134 18.57 -16.51 19.67
C GLN A 134 17.14 -16.00 19.75
N TYR A 135 16.94 -14.69 19.69
CA TYR A 135 15.62 -14.04 19.80
C TYR A 135 15.56 -12.77 18.97
N ASN A 136 14.34 -12.42 18.56
CA ASN A 136 14.08 -11.20 17.82
C ASN A 136 13.91 -10.01 18.78
N PRO A 137 14.77 -8.97 18.73
CA PRO A 137 14.71 -7.83 19.65
C PRO A 137 13.48 -6.93 19.46
N CYS A 138 12.71 -7.08 18.37
CA CYS A 138 11.54 -6.25 18.10
C CYS A 138 10.27 -6.70 18.84
N ILE A 139 10.20 -7.96 19.31
CA ILE A 139 8.92 -8.56 19.75
C ILE A 139 8.28 -7.75 20.88
N SER A 140 9.02 -7.48 21.94
CA SER A 140 8.50 -6.83 23.17
C SER A 140 8.50 -5.31 23.11
N VAL A 141 8.99 -4.68 22.02
CA VAL A 141 9.10 -3.22 21.94
C VAL A 141 7.76 -2.63 21.53
N PRO A 142 7.16 -1.74 22.32
CA PRO A 142 5.93 -1.05 21.92
C PRO A 142 6.21 -0.02 20.82
N VAL A 143 5.20 0.26 20.01
CA VAL A 143 5.27 1.34 19.03
C VAL A 143 4.88 2.65 19.69
N PRO A 144 5.75 3.67 19.71
CA PRO A 144 5.41 4.96 20.28
C PRO A 144 4.33 5.66 19.45
N LYS A 145 3.55 6.53 20.08
CA LYS A 145 2.59 7.38 19.40
C LYS A 145 3.35 8.41 18.57
N GLY A 146 3.14 8.37 17.26
CA GLY A 146 3.66 9.36 16.31
C GLY A 146 2.63 10.44 16.00
N LYS A 147 2.95 11.29 15.01
CA LYS A 147 2.02 12.30 14.49
C LYS A 147 0.70 11.62 14.08
N SER A 148 -0.42 12.24 14.43
CA SER A 148 -1.73 11.81 13.97
C SER A 148 -1.79 11.89 12.44
N SER A 149 -2.31 10.86 11.79
CA SER A 149 -2.63 10.98 10.37
C SER A 149 -3.83 11.90 10.21
N THR A 150 -3.82 12.74 9.18
CA THR A 150 -5.01 13.51 8.81
C THR A 150 -6.16 12.51 8.57
N PRO A 151 -7.32 12.70 9.20
CA PRO A 151 -8.49 11.88 8.91
C PRO A 151 -8.77 11.90 7.40
N ARG A 152 -9.18 10.79 6.87
CA ARG A 152 -9.64 10.72 5.48
C ARG A 152 -11.11 11.05 5.49
N THR A 153 -11.42 12.29 5.18
CA THR A 153 -12.80 12.78 5.08
C THR A 153 -13.37 12.49 3.69
N SER A 154 -14.69 12.39 3.60
CA SER A 154 -15.43 12.47 2.33
C SER A 154 -15.16 13.81 1.64
N ALA A 155 -15.46 13.92 0.35
CA ALA A 155 -15.52 15.19 -0.33
C ALA A 155 -16.63 16.06 0.31
N SER A 156 -16.48 17.37 0.26
CA SER A 156 -17.54 18.26 0.72
C SER A 156 -18.75 18.16 -0.20
N GLU A 157 -19.96 18.47 0.28
CA GLU A 157 -21.17 18.50 -0.54
C GLU A 157 -21.01 19.44 -1.75
N ARG A 158 -20.34 20.58 -1.54
CA ARG A 158 -20.00 21.51 -2.62
C ARG A 158 -19.15 20.84 -3.69
N ASP A 159 -18.12 20.08 -3.28
CA ASP A 159 -17.23 19.41 -4.22
C ASP A 159 -17.98 18.31 -4.98
N GLU A 160 -18.84 17.56 -4.29
CA GLU A 160 -19.69 16.54 -4.91
C GLU A 160 -20.63 17.13 -5.97
N ASP A 161 -21.21 18.30 -5.69
CA ASP A 161 -22.08 19.02 -6.65
C ASP A 161 -21.30 19.47 -7.88
N ILE A 162 -20.08 19.99 -7.70
CA ILE A 162 -19.23 20.39 -8.83
C ILE A 162 -18.83 19.15 -9.65
N ILE A 163 -18.48 18.03 -9.00
CA ILE A 163 -18.18 16.78 -9.67
C ILE A 163 -19.35 16.32 -10.54
N LYS A 164 -20.57 16.37 -10.00
CA LYS A 164 -21.80 16.01 -10.73
C LYS A 164 -22.05 16.91 -11.95
N ARG A 165 -21.88 18.22 -11.79
CA ARG A 165 -22.08 19.21 -12.87
C ARG A 165 -21.02 19.15 -13.97
N THR A 166 -19.85 18.65 -13.67
CA THR A 166 -18.72 18.54 -14.61
C THR A 166 -18.53 17.13 -15.15
N SER A 167 -19.49 16.24 -14.96
CA SER A 167 -19.42 14.81 -15.31
C SER A 167 -19.13 14.55 -16.80
N ASP A 168 -19.69 15.36 -17.69
CA ASP A 168 -19.49 15.21 -19.14
C ASP A 168 -18.04 15.54 -19.59
N LEU A 169 -17.32 16.38 -18.83
CA LEU A 169 -15.94 16.75 -19.10
C LEU A 169 -14.92 15.90 -18.31
N TRP A 170 -15.28 15.46 -17.11
CA TRP A 170 -14.40 14.84 -16.14
C TRP A 170 -14.98 13.52 -15.61
N LEU A 171 -14.99 12.52 -16.47
CA LEU A 171 -15.65 11.23 -16.16
C LEU A 171 -15.02 10.50 -14.97
N PHE A 172 -13.68 10.56 -14.76
CA PHE A 172 -13.06 9.81 -13.64
C PHE A 172 -13.55 10.22 -12.25
N PRO A 173 -13.54 11.51 -11.87
CA PRO A 173 -14.08 11.91 -10.55
C PRO A 173 -15.54 11.51 -10.37
N TYR A 174 -16.34 11.68 -11.40
CA TYR A 174 -17.76 11.34 -11.37
C TYR A 174 -18.00 9.84 -11.23
N LEU A 175 -17.29 9.02 -12.04
CA LEU A 175 -17.35 7.56 -11.96
C LEU A 175 -16.95 7.07 -10.56
N ALA A 176 -15.85 7.61 -10.00
CA ALA A 176 -15.38 7.22 -8.67
C ALA A 176 -16.38 7.61 -7.55
N LEU A 177 -17.03 8.78 -7.68
CA LEU A 177 -18.05 9.24 -6.75
C LEU A 177 -19.33 8.40 -6.83
N MET A 178 -19.75 8.01 -8.04
CA MET A 178 -21.03 7.31 -8.25
C MET A 178 -20.94 5.79 -8.07
N THR A 179 -19.74 5.24 -7.94
CA THR A 179 -19.52 3.77 -7.84
C THR A 179 -18.74 3.34 -6.61
N GLY A 180 -17.99 4.26 -6.00
CA GLY A 180 -17.07 3.93 -4.91
C GLY A 180 -15.93 2.99 -5.31
N MET A 181 -15.65 2.81 -6.60
CA MET A 181 -14.57 1.97 -7.10
C MET A 181 -13.20 2.51 -6.69
N ARG A 182 -12.23 1.59 -6.53
CA ARG A 182 -10.82 2.00 -6.32
C ARG A 182 -10.28 2.63 -7.61
N LYS A 183 -9.29 3.53 -7.48
CA LYS A 183 -8.61 4.13 -8.63
C LYS A 183 -8.27 3.11 -9.73
N GLY A 184 -7.61 2.03 -9.35
CA GLY A 184 -7.19 1.01 -10.31
C GLY A 184 -8.36 0.27 -10.97
N GLU A 185 -9.47 0.09 -10.27
CA GLU A 185 -10.70 -0.51 -10.79
C GLU A 185 -11.37 0.44 -11.80
N CYS A 186 -11.48 1.74 -11.50
CA CYS A 186 -11.99 2.73 -12.46
C CYS A 186 -11.14 2.76 -13.75
N LEU A 187 -9.82 2.72 -13.61
CA LEU A 187 -8.90 2.76 -14.76
C LEU A 187 -8.90 1.47 -15.58
N ALA A 188 -9.33 0.36 -15.01
CA ALA A 188 -9.42 -0.94 -15.69
C ALA A 188 -10.80 -1.20 -16.31
N LEU A 189 -11.78 -0.31 -16.07
CA LEU A 189 -13.16 -0.51 -16.50
C LEU A 189 -13.28 -0.42 -18.02
N GLN A 190 -13.89 -1.43 -18.61
CA GLN A 190 -14.18 -1.53 -20.04
C GLN A 190 -15.69 -1.47 -20.28
N TRP A 191 -16.09 -1.12 -21.49
CA TRP A 191 -17.52 -1.08 -21.87
C TRP A 191 -18.22 -2.43 -21.72
N GLY A 192 -17.49 -3.54 -21.89
CA GLY A 192 -18.00 -4.88 -21.67
C GLY A 192 -18.28 -5.24 -20.22
N ASP A 193 -17.73 -4.48 -19.28
CA ASP A 193 -17.96 -4.67 -17.84
C ASP A 193 -19.27 -4.01 -17.38
N ILE A 194 -19.97 -3.27 -18.27
CA ILE A 194 -21.25 -2.61 -17.98
C ILE A 194 -22.39 -3.37 -18.59
N ASP A 195 -23.27 -3.91 -17.76
CA ASP A 195 -24.55 -4.48 -18.18
C ASP A 195 -25.65 -3.42 -18.11
N PHE A 196 -25.92 -2.77 -19.25
CA PHE A 196 -26.98 -1.76 -19.36
C PHE A 196 -28.39 -2.35 -19.20
N ASN A 197 -28.58 -3.65 -19.44
CA ASN A 197 -29.89 -4.28 -19.30
C ASN A 197 -30.19 -4.60 -17.84
N ALA A 198 -29.20 -5.13 -17.11
CA ALA A 198 -29.33 -5.42 -15.69
C ALA A 198 -29.08 -4.20 -14.80
N ASN A 199 -28.63 -3.05 -15.35
CA ASN A 199 -28.16 -1.88 -14.62
C ASN A 199 -27.06 -2.23 -13.59
N LEU A 200 -26.04 -2.97 -14.04
CA LEU A 200 -24.92 -3.40 -13.20
C LEU A 200 -23.57 -3.06 -13.83
N ILE A 201 -22.58 -2.78 -12.98
CA ILE A 201 -21.17 -2.67 -13.32
C ILE A 201 -20.43 -3.84 -12.67
N HIS A 202 -19.77 -4.66 -13.46
CA HIS A 202 -19.00 -5.81 -13.00
C HIS A 202 -17.53 -5.42 -12.78
N VAL A 203 -17.10 -5.43 -11.53
CA VAL A 203 -15.71 -5.12 -11.16
C VAL A 203 -14.95 -6.43 -11.02
N SER A 204 -14.01 -6.70 -11.93
CA SER A 204 -13.17 -7.91 -11.93
C SER A 204 -11.69 -7.61 -12.10
N LYS A 205 -11.35 -6.40 -12.54
CA LYS A 205 -10.00 -6.01 -12.93
C LYS A 205 -9.55 -4.75 -12.20
N SER A 206 -8.23 -4.56 -12.14
CA SER A 206 -7.63 -3.35 -11.58
C SER A 206 -6.32 -3.04 -12.28
N VAL A 207 -6.08 -1.77 -12.60
CA VAL A 207 -4.79 -1.29 -13.09
C VAL A 207 -3.82 -1.13 -11.93
N GLU A 208 -2.64 -1.72 -12.07
CA GLU A 208 -1.45 -1.39 -11.26
C GLU A 208 -0.42 -0.70 -12.15
N HIS A 209 0.11 0.44 -11.68
CA HIS A 209 1.17 1.14 -12.40
C HIS A 209 2.53 0.61 -11.96
N LEU A 210 3.24 -0.05 -12.90
CA LEU A 210 4.64 -0.48 -12.75
C LEU A 210 5.52 0.46 -13.59
N GLY A 211 6.16 1.42 -12.92
CA GLY A 211 6.85 2.51 -13.61
C GLY A 211 5.85 3.37 -14.40
N SER A 212 6.10 3.55 -15.70
CA SER A 212 5.25 4.32 -16.60
C SER A 212 4.07 3.54 -17.20
N ARG A 213 4.08 2.21 -17.10
CA ARG A 213 3.09 1.34 -17.79
C ARG A 213 1.93 0.97 -16.85
N ALA A 214 0.73 0.91 -17.43
CA ALA A 214 -0.45 0.35 -16.80
C ALA A 214 -0.46 -1.17 -17.01
N HIS A 215 -0.49 -1.94 -15.93
CA HIS A 215 -0.66 -3.38 -15.94
C HIS A 215 -2.05 -3.73 -15.41
N ILE A 216 -2.81 -4.47 -16.20
CA ILE A 216 -4.11 -4.96 -15.79
C ILE A 216 -3.88 -6.22 -14.96
N LYS A 217 -4.46 -6.23 -13.77
CA LYS A 217 -4.50 -7.40 -12.89
C LYS A 217 -5.95 -7.83 -12.75
N ASP A 218 -6.17 -9.11 -12.79
CA ASP A 218 -7.39 -9.68 -12.27
C ASP A 218 -7.44 -9.47 -10.75
N THR A 219 -8.60 -9.17 -10.20
CA THR A 219 -8.75 -9.00 -8.74
C THR A 219 -8.54 -10.36 -8.08
N LYS A 220 -7.40 -10.52 -7.41
CA LYS A 220 -6.84 -11.78 -6.86
C LYS A 220 -7.71 -12.55 -5.86
N THR A 221 -8.87 -12.07 -5.50
CA THR A 221 -9.73 -12.72 -4.50
C THR A 221 -11.17 -12.75 -5.00
N GLU A 222 -11.92 -13.79 -4.68
CA GLU A 222 -13.38 -13.84 -4.90
C GLU A 222 -14.11 -12.59 -4.40
N LYS A 223 -13.62 -11.97 -3.30
CA LYS A 223 -14.13 -10.70 -2.77
C LYS A 223 -13.79 -9.48 -3.64
N GLY A 224 -12.89 -9.61 -4.60
CA GLY A 224 -12.57 -8.58 -5.58
C GLY A 224 -13.58 -8.53 -6.73
N HIS A 225 -14.18 -9.66 -7.06
CA HIS A 225 -15.25 -9.76 -8.04
C HIS A 225 -16.57 -9.34 -7.37
N ARG A 226 -17.15 -8.27 -7.86
CA ARG A 226 -18.42 -7.75 -7.33
C ARG A 226 -19.19 -6.99 -8.40
N SER A 227 -20.48 -6.88 -8.19
CA SER A 227 -21.34 -6.02 -9.00
C SER A 227 -21.73 -4.76 -8.20
N ILE A 228 -21.75 -3.65 -8.89
CA ILE A 228 -22.19 -2.34 -8.36
C ILE A 228 -23.40 -1.91 -9.19
N VAL A 229 -24.39 -1.30 -8.55
CA VAL A 229 -25.55 -0.78 -9.26
C VAL A 229 -25.15 0.38 -10.17
N LEU A 230 -25.53 0.32 -11.44
CA LEU A 230 -25.41 1.42 -12.38
C LEU A 230 -26.56 2.39 -12.15
N LEU A 231 -26.25 3.48 -11.46
CA LEU A 231 -27.26 4.52 -11.17
C LEU A 231 -27.72 5.21 -12.47
N PRO A 232 -29.02 5.61 -12.59
CA PRO A 232 -29.56 6.22 -13.80
C PRO A 232 -28.74 7.43 -14.29
N GLN A 233 -28.30 8.29 -13.37
CA GLN A 233 -27.52 9.48 -13.70
C GLN A 233 -26.14 9.14 -14.29
N LEU A 234 -25.47 8.10 -13.76
CA LEU A 234 -24.21 7.61 -14.31
C LEU A 234 -24.42 6.94 -15.67
N ARG A 235 -25.50 6.17 -15.81
CA ARG A 235 -25.90 5.56 -17.08
C ARG A 235 -26.05 6.61 -18.17
N GLU A 236 -26.82 7.68 -17.92
CA GLU A 236 -27.03 8.78 -18.86
C GLU A 236 -25.69 9.41 -19.31
N THR A 237 -24.80 9.67 -18.35
CA THR A 237 -23.46 10.20 -18.66
C THR A 237 -22.66 9.22 -19.52
N LEU A 238 -22.65 7.95 -19.19
CA LEU A 238 -21.90 6.93 -19.95
C LEU A 238 -22.46 6.73 -21.36
N GLU A 239 -23.77 6.80 -21.55
CA GLU A 239 -24.40 6.66 -22.87
C GLU A 239 -24.03 7.80 -23.84
N LYS A 240 -23.65 8.98 -23.33
CA LYS A 240 -23.14 10.10 -24.11
C LYS A 240 -21.70 9.92 -24.60
N HIS A 241 -20.93 9.04 -23.92
CA HIS A 241 -19.53 8.80 -24.30
C HIS A 241 -19.41 7.85 -25.46
N PRO A 242 -18.50 8.13 -26.42
CA PRO A 242 -18.29 7.27 -27.59
C PRO A 242 -17.74 5.91 -27.17
N ARG A 243 -18.33 4.85 -27.70
CA ARG A 243 -17.87 3.45 -27.53
C ARG A 243 -17.86 2.75 -28.86
N LYS A 244 -16.77 2.03 -29.17
CA LYS A 244 -16.65 1.23 -30.40
C LYS A 244 -16.77 -0.26 -30.10
N PHE A 245 -16.02 -0.73 -29.13
CA PHE A 245 -15.94 -2.15 -28.78
C PHE A 245 -16.14 -2.38 -27.29
N LYS A 246 -16.60 -3.59 -26.93
CA LYS A 246 -16.76 -4.00 -25.52
C LYS A 246 -15.45 -4.05 -24.75
N THR A 247 -14.33 -4.25 -25.45
CA THR A 247 -12.98 -4.30 -24.89
C THR A 247 -12.34 -2.94 -24.69
N ASP A 248 -12.96 -1.85 -25.15
CA ASP A 248 -12.42 -0.51 -25.03
C ASP A 248 -12.52 -0.03 -23.58
N PHE A 249 -11.44 0.61 -23.09
CA PHE A 249 -11.43 1.25 -21.79
C PHE A 249 -12.27 2.51 -21.80
N ILE A 250 -13.06 2.69 -20.74
CA ILE A 250 -13.92 3.88 -20.59
C ILE A 250 -13.07 5.12 -20.35
N LEU A 251 -11.96 4.97 -19.60
CA LEU A 251 -11.01 6.03 -19.32
C LEU A 251 -9.73 5.80 -20.13
N SER A 252 -9.63 6.44 -21.27
CA SER A 252 -8.53 6.29 -22.22
C SER A 252 -8.24 7.60 -22.94
N GLU A 253 -7.03 7.76 -23.48
CA GLU A 253 -6.64 8.88 -24.35
C GLU A 253 -6.52 8.45 -25.85
N ASP A 254 -6.66 7.15 -26.15
CA ASP A 254 -6.43 6.55 -27.47
C ASP A 254 -7.65 5.76 -28.00
N ASP A 255 -8.81 6.36 -27.88
CA ASP A 255 -10.08 5.75 -28.30
C ASP A 255 -10.39 4.41 -27.64
N GLY A 256 -9.96 4.24 -26.38
CA GLY A 256 -10.29 3.06 -25.57
C GLY A 256 -9.27 1.93 -25.65
N LYS A 257 -8.20 2.03 -26.45
CA LYS A 257 -7.27 0.92 -26.68
C LYS A 257 -6.41 0.58 -25.48
N THR A 258 -5.98 1.59 -24.72
CA THR A 258 -5.12 1.39 -23.57
C THR A 258 -5.66 2.07 -22.31
N ALA A 259 -5.44 1.45 -21.17
CA ALA A 259 -5.73 2.07 -19.87
C ALA A 259 -4.75 3.22 -19.60
N LEU A 260 -5.22 4.28 -18.94
CA LEU A 260 -4.39 5.44 -18.61
C LEU A 260 -3.14 5.04 -17.81
N SER A 261 -1.98 5.48 -18.27
CA SER A 261 -0.73 5.41 -17.53
C SER A 261 -0.76 6.32 -16.29
N ALA A 262 0.19 6.13 -15.37
CA ALA A 262 0.30 6.99 -14.19
C ALA A 262 0.48 8.47 -14.55
N LYS A 263 1.28 8.76 -15.59
CA LYS A 263 1.54 10.13 -16.07
C LYS A 263 0.27 10.77 -16.66
N GLN A 264 -0.46 10.04 -17.50
CA GLN A 264 -1.71 10.50 -18.10
C GLN A 264 -2.77 10.76 -17.03
N PHE A 265 -2.96 9.84 -16.10
CA PHE A 265 -3.88 10.01 -14.98
C PHE A 265 -3.52 11.24 -14.11
N ASN A 266 -2.25 11.42 -13.77
CA ASN A 266 -1.82 12.57 -12.97
C ASN A 266 -2.03 13.90 -13.72
N ARG A 267 -1.81 13.91 -15.06
CA ARG A 267 -2.10 15.08 -15.91
C ARG A 267 -3.60 15.39 -15.91
N LEU A 268 -4.45 14.38 -16.08
CA LEU A 268 -5.91 14.52 -16.00
C LEU A 268 -6.35 15.13 -14.69
N MET A 269 -5.89 14.59 -13.55
CA MET A 269 -6.27 15.09 -12.24
C MET A 269 -5.72 16.49 -11.94
N LYS A 270 -4.55 16.83 -12.48
CA LYS A 270 -3.99 18.18 -12.37
C LYS A 270 -4.87 19.18 -13.14
N SER A 271 -5.20 18.88 -14.39
CA SER A 271 -6.08 19.71 -15.21
C SER A 271 -7.48 19.86 -14.61
N TYR A 272 -8.02 18.78 -14.04
CA TYR A 272 -9.27 18.81 -13.27
C TYR A 272 -9.20 19.81 -12.12
N LYS A 273 -8.15 19.75 -11.28
CA LYS A 273 -7.93 20.68 -10.17
C LYS A 273 -7.81 22.14 -10.65
N GLU A 274 -7.06 22.36 -11.73
CA GLU A 274 -6.85 23.71 -12.29
C GLU A 274 -8.16 24.35 -12.80
N GLN A 275 -9.06 23.55 -13.36
CA GLN A 275 -10.30 24.04 -13.93
C GLN A 275 -11.45 24.13 -12.93
N THR A 276 -11.50 23.25 -11.94
CA THR A 276 -12.61 23.19 -10.98
C THR A 276 -12.28 23.77 -9.60
N GLY A 277 -10.99 23.93 -9.31
CA GLY A 277 -10.49 24.29 -7.97
C GLY A 277 -10.55 23.14 -6.97
N ILE A 278 -11.01 21.93 -7.38
CA ILE A 278 -11.19 20.78 -6.48
C ILE A 278 -9.93 19.90 -6.45
N GLU A 279 -9.46 19.61 -5.24
CA GLU A 279 -8.43 18.63 -5.00
C GLU A 279 -9.03 17.41 -4.31
N CYS A 280 -9.45 16.41 -5.07
CA CYS A 280 -9.98 15.17 -4.53
C CYS A 280 -9.14 13.96 -4.93
N THR A 281 -9.04 13.00 -4.04
CA THR A 281 -8.43 11.70 -4.32
C THR A 281 -9.51 10.67 -4.59
N ALA A 282 -9.21 9.66 -5.42
CA ALA A 282 -10.13 8.54 -5.65
C ALA A 282 -10.59 7.87 -4.34
N HIS A 283 -9.77 7.94 -3.30
CA HIS A 283 -10.11 7.36 -2.00
C HIS A 283 -11.14 8.21 -1.24
N GLN A 284 -11.05 9.55 -1.32
CA GLN A 284 -12.06 10.45 -0.76
C GLN A 284 -13.40 10.27 -1.48
N LEU A 285 -13.40 10.19 -2.82
CA LEU A 285 -14.61 9.97 -3.61
C LEU A 285 -15.28 8.63 -3.27
N ARG A 286 -14.48 7.59 -3.04
CA ARG A 286 -14.98 6.31 -2.54
C ARG A 286 -15.55 6.42 -1.11
N HIS A 287 -14.95 7.24 -0.24
CA HIS A 287 -15.52 7.57 1.06
C HIS A 287 -16.85 8.28 0.91
N SER A 288 -16.94 9.30 0.04
CA SER A 288 -18.19 9.98 -0.27
C SER A 288 -19.29 9.02 -0.73
N PHE A 289 -18.98 8.09 -1.64
CA PHE A 289 -19.93 7.06 -2.08
C PHE A 289 -20.44 6.23 -0.91
N ALA A 290 -19.55 5.80 -0.02
CA ALA A 290 -19.95 5.05 1.16
C ALA A 290 -20.87 5.87 2.08
N THR A 291 -20.53 7.13 2.30
CA THR A 291 -21.36 8.07 3.08
C THR A 291 -22.75 8.23 2.46
N LEU A 292 -22.82 8.45 1.13
CA LEU A 292 -24.09 8.54 0.39
C LEU A 292 -24.92 7.24 0.51
N CYS A 293 -24.29 6.06 0.47
CA CYS A 293 -24.98 4.80 0.69
C CYS A 293 -25.61 4.70 2.10
N PHE A 294 -24.88 5.15 3.12
CA PHE A 294 -25.39 5.17 4.49
C PHE A 294 -26.49 6.21 4.69
N GLU A 295 -26.35 7.39 4.11
CA GLU A 295 -27.40 8.45 4.10
C GLU A 295 -28.69 7.95 3.40
N ALA A 296 -28.54 7.11 2.38
CA ALA A 296 -29.64 6.43 1.72
C ALA A 296 -30.26 5.29 2.54
N GLY A 297 -29.69 4.95 3.71
CA GLY A 297 -30.18 3.88 4.59
C GLY A 297 -29.86 2.47 4.12
N LEU A 298 -28.85 2.30 3.25
CA LEU A 298 -28.44 0.95 2.81
C LEU A 298 -27.82 0.15 3.95
N PRO A 299 -28.13 -1.15 4.07
CA PRO A 299 -27.53 -2.03 5.09
C PRO A 299 -26.01 -2.12 4.94
N ASP A 300 -25.27 -2.17 6.06
CA ASP A 300 -23.82 -2.24 6.12
C ASP A 300 -23.20 -3.32 5.22
N LYS A 301 -23.85 -4.50 5.18
CA LYS A 301 -23.38 -5.62 4.34
C LYS A 301 -23.49 -5.32 2.85
N VAL A 302 -24.53 -4.60 2.43
CA VAL A 302 -24.72 -4.17 1.03
C VAL A 302 -23.65 -3.15 0.66
N VAL A 303 -23.46 -2.14 1.50
CA VAL A 303 -22.42 -1.12 1.32
C VAL A 303 -21.03 -1.77 1.26
N GLN A 304 -20.73 -2.68 2.20
CA GLN A 304 -19.47 -3.43 2.22
C GLN A 304 -19.24 -4.20 0.92
N HIS A 305 -20.27 -4.87 0.40
CA HIS A 305 -20.19 -5.61 -0.86
C HIS A 305 -19.92 -4.68 -2.04
N MET A 306 -20.72 -3.63 -2.20
CA MET A 306 -20.59 -2.66 -3.31
C MET A 306 -19.20 -2.00 -3.32
N ILE A 307 -18.70 -1.60 -2.14
CA ILE A 307 -17.38 -1.00 -2.02
C ILE A 307 -16.26 -2.05 -2.15
N GLY A 308 -16.49 -3.31 -1.72
CA GLY A 308 -15.49 -4.37 -1.73
C GLY A 308 -14.45 -4.20 -0.62
N HIS A 309 -14.90 -3.92 0.61
CA HIS A 309 -14.03 -3.95 1.79
C HIS A 309 -13.91 -5.37 2.33
N ALA A 310 -12.65 -5.84 2.46
CA ALA A 310 -12.38 -7.16 3.03
C ALA A 310 -12.78 -7.25 4.51
N ASN A 311 -12.71 -6.13 5.26
CA ASN A 311 -13.06 -6.03 6.66
C ASN A 311 -14.19 -5.01 6.86
N ILE A 312 -15.25 -5.40 7.56
CA ILE A 312 -16.38 -4.54 7.90
C ILE A 312 -15.98 -3.35 8.78
N GLN A 313 -14.92 -3.50 9.60
CA GLN A 313 -14.41 -2.40 10.40
C GLN A 313 -14.00 -1.20 9.53
N THR A 314 -13.40 -1.44 8.38
CA THR A 314 -13.05 -0.37 7.42
C THR A 314 -14.29 0.36 6.89
N THR A 315 -15.43 -0.32 6.81
CA THR A 315 -16.72 0.29 6.42
C THR A 315 -17.29 1.07 7.61
N LYS A 316 -17.17 0.54 8.82
CA LYS A 316 -17.64 1.21 10.06
C LYS A 316 -16.82 2.44 10.42
N ASP A 317 -15.51 2.46 10.12
CA ASP A 317 -14.67 3.63 10.34
C ASP A 317 -15.12 4.84 9.50
N ILE A 318 -15.90 4.62 8.43
CA ILE A 318 -16.54 5.67 7.62
C ILE A 318 -17.72 6.30 8.36
N TYR A 319 -18.38 5.57 9.26
CA TYR A 319 -19.47 6.09 10.09
C TYR A 319 -19.06 7.24 11.03
N THR A 320 -17.76 7.40 11.29
CA THR A 320 -17.28 8.52 12.13
C THR A 320 -17.45 9.89 11.46
N ASP A 321 -17.64 9.92 10.14
CA ASP A 321 -17.93 11.14 9.36
C ASP A 321 -19.45 11.35 9.17
N LEU A 322 -20.23 11.19 10.24
CA LEU A 322 -21.67 11.42 10.20
C LEU A 322 -21.96 12.87 9.83
N ARG A 323 -22.70 13.09 8.74
CA ARG A 323 -23.20 14.41 8.35
C ARG A 323 -24.41 14.79 9.23
N ILE A 324 -24.58 16.08 9.44
CA ILE A 324 -25.70 16.62 10.28
C ILE A 324 -27.05 16.09 9.80
N GLY A 325 -27.28 16.01 8.48
CA GLY A 325 -28.52 15.49 7.89
C GLY A 325 -28.86 14.03 8.23
N MET A 326 -27.86 13.20 8.64
CA MET A 326 -28.16 11.85 9.12
C MET A 326 -28.88 11.83 10.46
N PHE A 327 -28.57 12.77 11.35
CA PHE A 327 -29.26 12.89 12.65
C PHE A 327 -30.70 13.41 12.47
N GLU A 328 -30.92 14.34 11.55
CA GLU A 328 -32.25 14.84 11.21
C GLU A 328 -33.14 13.71 10.67
N LYS A 329 -32.65 12.96 9.68
CA LYS A 329 -33.33 11.79 9.11
C LYS A 329 -33.59 10.69 10.14
N ALA A 330 -32.63 10.43 11.04
CA ALA A 330 -32.81 9.47 12.12
C ALA A 330 -33.92 9.94 13.10
N ALA A 331 -33.98 11.24 13.43
CA ALA A 331 -34.99 11.79 14.27
C ALA A 331 -36.40 11.70 13.61
N GLU A 332 -36.51 11.98 12.32
CA GLU A 332 -37.75 11.81 11.55
C GLU A 332 -38.22 10.35 11.56
N THR A 333 -37.32 9.40 11.20
CA THR A 333 -37.63 7.97 11.16
C THR A 333 -38.06 7.44 12.53
N LEU A 334 -37.38 7.87 13.62
CA LEU A 334 -37.74 7.49 14.98
C LEU A 334 -39.11 8.09 15.38
N THR A 335 -39.37 9.32 15.00
CA THR A 335 -40.64 10.00 15.30
C THR A 335 -41.80 9.27 14.61
N GLU A 336 -41.66 8.93 13.33
CA GLU A 336 -42.66 8.17 12.58
C GLU A 336 -42.88 6.78 13.18
N TYR A 337 -41.80 6.05 13.51
CA TYR A 337 -41.90 4.72 14.10
C TYR A 337 -42.57 4.71 15.48
N ILE A 338 -42.23 5.70 16.33
CA ILE A 338 -42.84 5.83 17.66
C ILE A 338 -44.29 6.25 17.51
N GLY A 339 -44.60 7.21 16.61
CA GLY A 339 -45.98 7.65 16.32
C GLY A 339 -46.89 6.56 15.75
N ALA A 340 -46.32 5.62 14.97
CA ALA A 340 -47.04 4.45 14.46
C ALA A 340 -47.35 3.39 15.54
N LYS A 341 -46.52 3.30 16.59
CA LYS A 341 -46.71 2.38 17.73
C LYS A 341 -47.68 2.91 18.80
N THR A 342 -48.00 4.20 18.79
CA THR A 342 -48.87 4.84 19.77
C THR A 342 -50.33 4.98 19.24
N ARG A 343 -50.60 4.47 18.06
CA ARG A 343 -51.96 4.28 17.49
C ARG A 343 -52.33 2.80 17.54
#